data_d5326d2dbc3e7a9c6f63ce484b06f85d
#
_entry.id   d5326d2dbc3e7a9c6f63ce484b06f85d
#
_cell.length_a   1.000
_cell.length_b   1.000
_cell.length_c   1.000
_cell.angle_alpha   90.00
_cell.angle_beta   90.00
_cell.angle_gamma   90.00
#
_symmetry.space_group_name_H-M   'P 1'
#
loop_
_entity.id
_entity.type
_entity.pdbx_description
1 polymer ?
#
loop_
_entity_poly.entity_id
_entity_poly.type
_entity_poly.pdbx_seq_one_letter_code
_entity_poly.pdbx_strand_id
1 'polypeptide(L)'
;MFALVDVNSFYASCETVFRPDLQGRPVVVLSNNDGCVIARSAEAKAIGVKMGDPFFKQKDLFRRFGVVCFSSNYELYADMSDRVMTTLEEMSPRCEIYSIDEAFCDLTGVRNCRNLEEFGREIRETILLRTRLIVGVGVAQTKTLAKLANHAAKKWQRQTGGVVDLTNLEKQRKLMAYFPVNEVWGVGRRISKKLEAMGIKTVLQLADTDIRFIRKHFNVVLERTVRELRGEPCLGLEEFAPTKQEIVCSRSFGDRVTEYEQMRQAICSYAARAGEKLRGEHQFCRYISVFIKTSPFALNEPYYGNQGAVKLMTPTQDTRDIIAAAMRCLDKIWKDGYRYQKAGIMLGDFFSQGVAQLNLFDDNAPRQNSAALMEVLDHLNHKNGKGALYFAGQGIQQQWQMKRDMLSPRYTTRWSDLLVVKVK
;
A
#
# COMPACT_ATOMS: atom_id res chain seq x y z
N MET A 1 -2.79 -17.61 18.09
CA MET A 1 -4.10 -17.65 17.40
C MET A 1 -4.43 -16.27 16.91
N PHE A 2 -4.96 -16.13 15.68
CA PHE A 2 -5.14 -14.83 15.04
C PHE A 2 -6.55 -14.61 14.55
N ALA A 3 -7.06 -13.38 14.69
CA ALA A 3 -8.14 -12.87 13.87
C ALA A 3 -7.57 -11.92 12.81
N LEU A 4 -7.91 -12.13 11.56
CA LEU A 4 -7.74 -11.11 10.53
C LEU A 4 -9.01 -10.30 10.43
N VAL A 5 -8.92 -9.01 10.63
CA VAL A 5 -9.99 -8.03 10.42
C VAL A 5 -9.65 -7.20 9.19
N ASP A 6 -10.55 -7.14 8.23
CA ASP A 6 -10.30 -6.49 6.94
C ASP A 6 -11.56 -5.72 6.50
N VAL A 7 -11.39 -4.44 6.19
CA VAL A 7 -12.49 -3.55 5.80
C VAL A 7 -12.95 -3.86 4.38
N ASN A 8 -14.24 -4.10 4.22
CA ASN A 8 -14.84 -4.42 2.92
C ASN A 8 -14.77 -3.24 1.95
N SER A 9 -14.10 -3.43 0.79
CA SER A 9 -14.01 -2.41 -0.28
C SER A 9 -13.54 -1.04 0.24
N PHE A 10 -12.56 -1.00 1.11
CA PHE A 10 -12.18 0.08 2.01
C PHE A 10 -12.30 1.49 1.40
N TYR A 11 -11.54 1.83 0.35
CA TYR A 11 -11.58 3.19 -0.22
C TYR A 11 -12.98 3.58 -0.72
N ALA A 12 -13.69 2.67 -1.40
CA ALA A 12 -15.04 2.95 -1.86
C ALA A 12 -16.00 3.12 -0.67
N SER A 13 -15.82 2.35 0.40
CA SER A 13 -16.61 2.48 1.62
C SER A 13 -16.34 3.80 2.35
N CYS A 14 -15.09 4.26 2.42
CA CYS A 14 -14.76 5.58 2.98
C CYS A 14 -15.47 6.73 2.25
N GLU A 15 -15.58 6.65 0.92
CA GLU A 15 -16.31 7.67 0.15
C GLU A 15 -17.82 7.65 0.44
N THR A 16 -18.41 6.47 0.62
CA THR A 16 -19.86 6.34 0.84
C THR A 16 -20.29 6.68 2.26
N VAL A 17 -19.40 6.59 3.27
CA VAL A 17 -19.72 6.98 4.66
C VAL A 17 -20.23 8.42 4.73
N PHE A 18 -19.62 9.35 3.98
CA PHE A 18 -19.96 10.78 3.97
C PHE A 18 -20.97 11.17 2.88
N ARG A 19 -21.39 10.18 2.08
CA ARG A 19 -22.32 10.35 0.96
C ARG A 19 -23.41 9.28 1.02
N PRO A 20 -24.40 9.41 1.94
CA PRO A 20 -25.51 8.46 2.06
C PRO A 20 -26.32 8.27 0.77
N ASP A 21 -26.35 9.29 -0.10
CA ASP A 21 -26.97 9.25 -1.43
C ASP A 21 -26.29 8.24 -2.38
N LEU A 22 -25.11 7.75 -2.05
CA LEU A 22 -24.38 6.74 -2.82
C LEU A 22 -24.62 5.31 -2.34
N GLN A 23 -25.41 5.10 -1.29
CA GLN A 23 -25.75 3.75 -0.85
C GLN A 23 -26.51 2.99 -1.95
N GLY A 24 -26.07 1.77 -2.23
CA GLY A 24 -26.64 0.93 -3.29
C GLY A 24 -26.25 1.37 -4.71
N ARG A 25 -25.43 2.40 -4.89
CA ARG A 25 -24.90 2.83 -6.19
C ARG A 25 -23.51 2.24 -6.45
N PRO A 26 -23.15 1.94 -7.70
CA PRO A 26 -21.81 1.51 -8.03
C PRO A 26 -20.81 2.67 -7.87
N VAL A 27 -19.84 2.46 -6.97
CA VAL A 27 -18.76 3.41 -6.66
C VAL A 27 -17.40 2.78 -6.95
N VAL A 28 -16.51 3.55 -7.57
CA VAL A 28 -15.12 3.17 -7.81
C VAL A 28 -14.17 4.26 -7.35
N VAL A 29 -13.00 3.87 -6.88
CA VAL A 29 -11.90 4.78 -6.61
C VAL A 29 -10.77 4.49 -7.58
N LEU A 30 -10.18 5.54 -8.13
CA LEU A 30 -9.16 5.50 -9.15
C LEU A 30 -7.77 5.70 -8.56
N SER A 31 -6.77 5.10 -9.20
CA SER A 31 -5.37 5.27 -8.86
C SER A 31 -4.86 6.67 -9.20
N ASN A 32 -3.60 6.92 -8.91
CA ASN A 32 -2.91 8.16 -9.31
C ASN A 32 -3.18 8.51 -10.78
N ASN A 33 -3.39 9.80 -11.06
CA ASN A 33 -3.76 10.36 -12.36
C ASN A 33 -5.12 9.83 -12.90
N ASP A 34 -6.00 9.42 -12.02
CA ASP A 34 -7.29 8.82 -12.36
C ASP A 34 -7.18 7.69 -13.40
N GLY A 35 -6.08 6.92 -13.30
CA GLY A 35 -5.67 6.00 -14.35
C GLY A 35 -6.46 4.70 -14.39
N CYS A 36 -6.51 3.98 -13.25
CA CYS A 36 -7.11 2.65 -13.16
C CYS A 36 -7.93 2.50 -11.89
N VAL A 37 -8.90 1.59 -11.92
CA VAL A 37 -9.72 1.24 -10.75
C VAL A 37 -8.87 0.53 -9.70
N ILE A 38 -8.82 1.05 -8.47
CA ILE A 38 -8.11 0.46 -7.33
C ILE A 38 -9.04 0.06 -6.18
N ALA A 39 -10.27 0.53 -6.16
CA ALA A 39 -11.31 0.03 -5.26
C ALA A 39 -12.67 0.07 -5.92
N ARG A 40 -13.57 -0.81 -5.49
CA ARG A 40 -14.89 -1.00 -6.08
C ARG A 40 -15.89 -1.36 -4.98
N SER A 41 -17.06 -0.72 -4.99
CA SER A 41 -18.19 -1.17 -4.16
C SER A 41 -18.71 -2.54 -4.61
N ALA A 42 -19.59 -3.15 -3.81
CA ALA A 42 -20.23 -4.42 -4.16
C ALA A 42 -21.04 -4.30 -5.47
N GLU A 43 -21.74 -3.20 -5.64
CA GLU A 43 -22.53 -2.88 -6.84
C GLU A 43 -21.65 -2.73 -8.08
N ALA A 44 -20.49 -2.05 -7.95
CA ALA A 44 -19.52 -1.93 -9.03
C ALA A 44 -18.92 -3.30 -9.42
N LYS A 45 -18.69 -4.20 -8.46
CA LYS A 45 -18.28 -5.58 -8.73
C LYS A 45 -19.37 -6.36 -9.47
N ALA A 46 -20.63 -6.19 -9.09
CA ALA A 46 -21.78 -6.89 -9.69
C ALA A 46 -21.98 -6.55 -11.17
N ILE A 47 -21.70 -5.33 -11.59
CA ILE A 47 -21.76 -4.90 -13.01
C ILE A 47 -20.51 -5.25 -13.80
N GLY A 48 -19.55 -6.01 -13.21
CA GLY A 48 -18.38 -6.55 -13.89
C GLY A 48 -17.13 -5.67 -13.90
N VAL A 49 -17.09 -4.55 -13.18
CA VAL A 49 -15.86 -3.72 -13.06
C VAL A 49 -14.76 -4.54 -12.39
N LYS A 50 -13.56 -4.58 -12.98
CA LYS A 50 -12.41 -5.34 -12.46
C LYS A 50 -11.37 -4.42 -11.82
N MET A 51 -10.60 -4.97 -10.89
CA MET A 51 -9.42 -4.32 -10.33
C MET A 51 -8.39 -4.10 -11.42
N GLY A 52 -7.84 -2.88 -11.50
CA GLY A 52 -6.87 -2.52 -12.52
C GLY A 52 -7.47 -2.11 -13.86
N ASP A 53 -8.80 -2.12 -14.03
CA ASP A 53 -9.44 -1.65 -15.25
C ASP A 53 -9.03 -0.19 -15.54
N PRO A 54 -8.51 0.13 -16.73
CA PRO A 54 -8.17 1.50 -17.10
C PRO A 54 -9.44 2.35 -17.23
N PHE A 55 -9.50 3.46 -16.50
CA PHE A 55 -10.67 4.34 -16.47
C PHE A 55 -11.12 4.78 -17.87
N PHE A 56 -10.16 5.17 -18.72
CA PHE A 56 -10.46 5.64 -20.06
C PHE A 56 -11.17 4.60 -20.93
N LYS A 57 -10.95 3.30 -20.68
CA LYS A 57 -11.61 2.20 -21.40
C LYS A 57 -12.99 1.87 -20.85
N GLN A 58 -13.30 2.31 -19.64
CA GLN A 58 -14.53 1.97 -18.93
C GLN A 58 -15.56 3.12 -18.95
N LYS A 59 -15.24 4.27 -19.53
CA LYS A 59 -16.10 5.46 -19.52
C LYS A 59 -17.53 5.20 -19.97
N ASP A 60 -17.72 4.42 -21.03
CA ASP A 60 -19.06 4.12 -21.56
C ASP A 60 -19.85 3.19 -20.64
N LEU A 61 -19.18 2.16 -20.07
CA LEU A 61 -19.76 1.29 -19.05
C LEU A 61 -20.19 2.12 -17.84
N PHE A 62 -19.30 3.00 -17.36
CA PHE A 62 -19.55 3.83 -16.18
C PHE A 62 -20.70 4.79 -16.40
N ARG A 63 -20.79 5.41 -17.57
CA ARG A 63 -21.92 6.28 -17.94
C ARG A 63 -23.23 5.50 -17.98
N ARG A 64 -23.25 4.32 -18.61
CA ARG A 64 -24.43 3.47 -18.76
C ARG A 64 -25.02 3.03 -17.42
N PHE A 65 -24.16 2.68 -16.44
CA PHE A 65 -24.59 2.19 -15.15
C PHE A 65 -24.57 3.23 -14.04
N GLY A 66 -24.31 4.49 -14.35
CA GLY A 66 -24.26 5.58 -13.36
C GLY A 66 -23.19 5.36 -12.30
N VAL A 67 -22.02 4.80 -12.67
CA VAL A 67 -20.91 4.57 -11.74
C VAL A 67 -20.34 5.90 -11.29
N VAL A 68 -20.25 6.07 -9.96
CA VAL A 68 -19.61 7.26 -9.38
C VAL A 68 -18.13 6.98 -9.18
N CYS A 69 -17.29 7.90 -9.70
CA CYS A 69 -15.85 7.78 -9.67
C CYS A 69 -15.24 8.80 -8.72
N PHE A 70 -14.27 8.39 -7.92
CA PHE A 70 -13.48 9.26 -7.08
C PHE A 70 -11.99 9.08 -7.37
N SER A 71 -11.24 10.20 -7.33
CA SER A 71 -9.77 10.13 -7.23
C SER A 71 -9.38 9.65 -5.84
N SER A 72 -8.19 9.04 -5.70
CA SER A 72 -7.68 8.58 -4.40
C SER A 72 -7.52 9.73 -3.41
N ASN A 73 -8.25 9.69 -2.30
CA ASN A 73 -8.19 10.62 -1.18
C ASN A 73 -7.46 9.98 0.01
N TYR A 74 -6.14 9.84 -0.12
CA TYR A 74 -5.34 9.14 0.89
C TYR A 74 -5.37 9.79 2.28
N GLU A 75 -5.59 11.09 2.35
CA GLU A 75 -5.74 11.82 3.61
C GLU A 75 -6.99 11.34 4.37
N LEU A 76 -8.12 11.22 3.68
CA LEU A 76 -9.36 10.67 4.25
C LEU A 76 -9.19 9.19 4.61
N TYR A 77 -8.59 8.39 3.72
CA TYR A 77 -8.46 6.95 3.94
C TYR A 77 -7.50 6.64 5.10
N ALA A 78 -6.44 7.43 5.26
CA ALA A 78 -5.52 7.27 6.38
C ALA A 78 -6.20 7.55 7.73
N ASP A 79 -7.00 8.60 7.85
CA ASP A 79 -7.76 8.92 9.06
C ASP A 79 -8.81 7.84 9.37
N MET A 80 -9.54 7.38 8.37
CA MET A 80 -10.53 6.31 8.56
C MET A 80 -9.88 4.97 8.95
N SER A 81 -8.70 4.68 8.39
CA SER A 81 -7.87 3.54 8.79
C SER A 81 -7.45 3.65 10.25
N ASP A 82 -6.90 4.79 10.66
CA ASP A 82 -6.45 5.03 12.02
C ASP A 82 -7.57 4.80 13.05
N ARG A 83 -8.80 5.25 12.77
CA ARG A 83 -9.98 5.00 13.61
C ARG A 83 -10.32 3.52 13.74
N VAL A 84 -10.21 2.75 12.64
CA VAL A 84 -10.42 1.30 12.67
C VAL A 84 -9.32 0.62 13.48
N MET A 85 -8.06 0.97 13.23
CA MET A 85 -6.91 0.35 13.90
C MET A 85 -6.90 0.63 15.40
N THR A 86 -7.15 1.89 15.82
CA THR A 86 -7.31 2.26 17.22
C THR A 86 -8.44 1.47 17.90
N THR A 87 -9.58 1.29 17.21
CA THR A 87 -10.67 0.47 17.74
C THR A 87 -10.25 -0.99 17.98
N LEU A 88 -9.45 -1.56 17.06
CA LEU A 88 -8.94 -2.91 17.20
C LEU A 88 -7.91 -3.05 18.33
N GLU A 89 -7.04 -2.07 18.50
CA GLU A 89 -6.07 -2.02 19.59
C GLU A 89 -6.74 -1.95 20.97
N GLU A 90 -7.89 -1.27 21.09
CA GLU A 90 -8.69 -1.27 22.32
C GLU A 90 -9.37 -2.61 22.62
N MET A 91 -9.69 -3.41 21.59
CA MET A 91 -10.42 -4.66 21.72
C MET A 91 -9.53 -5.90 21.81
N SER A 92 -8.28 -5.82 21.37
CA SER A 92 -7.36 -6.96 21.32
C SER A 92 -6.08 -6.67 22.10
N PRO A 93 -5.52 -7.66 22.82
CA PRO A 93 -4.28 -7.48 23.58
C PRO A 93 -3.10 -7.01 22.74
N ARG A 94 -3.00 -7.49 21.51
CA ARG A 94 -1.95 -7.13 20.55
C ARG A 94 -2.50 -7.13 19.14
N CYS A 95 -2.12 -6.11 18.35
CA CYS A 95 -2.50 -5.98 16.96
C CYS A 95 -1.26 -5.72 16.08
N GLU A 96 -1.26 -6.31 14.90
CA GLU A 96 -0.33 -5.99 13.81
C GLU A 96 -1.13 -5.32 12.71
N ILE A 97 -0.86 -4.04 12.45
CA ILE A 97 -1.41 -3.31 11.31
C ILE A 97 -0.68 -3.82 10.05
N TYR A 98 -1.34 -4.69 9.29
CA TYR A 98 -0.74 -5.31 8.11
C TYR A 98 -0.86 -4.42 6.86
N SER A 99 -1.97 -3.72 6.72
CA SER A 99 -2.20 -2.75 5.64
C SER A 99 -3.09 -1.59 6.10
N ILE A 100 -3.44 -0.68 5.19
CA ILE A 100 -4.34 0.43 5.48
C ILE A 100 -5.77 -0.02 5.80
N ASP A 101 -6.16 -1.24 5.45
CA ASP A 101 -7.52 -1.77 5.57
C ASP A 101 -7.60 -3.10 6.31
N GLU A 102 -6.48 -3.69 6.74
CA GLU A 102 -6.48 -4.96 7.46
C GLU A 102 -5.45 -5.03 8.59
N ALA A 103 -5.82 -5.70 9.67
CA ALA A 103 -4.97 -5.97 10.81
C ALA A 103 -5.13 -7.41 11.31
N PHE A 104 -4.03 -7.97 11.83
CA PHE A 104 -4.04 -9.22 12.59
C PHE A 104 -4.11 -8.91 14.08
N CYS A 105 -5.13 -9.44 14.74
CA CYS A 105 -5.31 -9.37 16.19
C CYS A 105 -4.88 -10.70 16.82
N ASP A 106 -4.11 -10.67 17.90
CA ASP A 106 -3.76 -11.86 18.66
C ASP A 106 -4.90 -12.22 19.62
N LEU A 107 -5.51 -13.36 19.39
CA LEU A 107 -6.56 -13.90 20.24
C LEU A 107 -6.08 -15.00 21.19
N THR A 108 -4.76 -15.08 21.43
CA THR A 108 -4.21 -16.03 22.40
C THR A 108 -4.74 -15.70 23.79
N GLY A 109 -5.37 -16.68 24.43
CA GLY A 109 -6.05 -16.48 25.72
C GLY A 109 -7.52 -16.05 25.63
N VAL A 110 -7.96 -15.34 24.61
CA VAL A 110 -9.37 -14.92 24.45
C VAL A 110 -10.28 -16.14 24.33
N ARG A 111 -9.86 -17.20 23.65
CA ARG A 111 -10.57 -18.47 23.51
C ARG A 111 -10.99 -19.08 24.83
N ASN A 112 -10.23 -18.87 25.90
CA ASN A 112 -10.49 -19.46 27.22
C ASN A 112 -11.64 -18.74 27.95
N CYS A 113 -11.95 -17.52 27.54
CA CYS A 113 -12.91 -16.64 28.21
C CYS A 113 -14.17 -16.38 27.36
N ARG A 114 -14.06 -16.52 26.04
CA ARG A 114 -15.11 -16.10 25.09
C ARG A 114 -15.22 -17.01 23.88
N ASN A 115 -16.40 -17.09 23.30
CA ASN A 115 -16.62 -17.67 21.98
C ASN A 115 -16.00 -16.75 20.91
N LEU A 116 -15.14 -17.31 20.06
CA LEU A 116 -14.39 -16.53 19.07
C LEU A 116 -15.26 -15.98 17.94
N GLU A 117 -16.32 -16.68 17.57
CA GLU A 117 -17.26 -16.22 16.55
C GLU A 117 -18.10 -15.05 17.07
N GLU A 118 -18.57 -15.12 18.33
CA GLU A 118 -19.27 -14.03 19.01
C GLU A 118 -18.36 -12.80 19.16
N PHE A 119 -17.11 -13.02 19.55
CA PHE A 119 -16.13 -11.92 19.63
C PHE A 119 -15.86 -11.29 18.27
N GLY A 120 -15.77 -12.08 17.21
CA GLY A 120 -15.68 -11.57 15.85
C GLY A 120 -16.89 -10.72 15.43
N ARG A 121 -18.10 -11.06 15.87
CA ARG A 121 -19.30 -10.24 15.65
C ARG A 121 -19.24 -8.93 16.43
N GLU A 122 -18.80 -8.97 17.67
CA GLU A 122 -18.62 -7.77 18.49
C GLU A 122 -17.60 -6.80 17.86
N ILE A 123 -16.47 -7.30 17.33
CA ILE A 123 -15.52 -6.49 16.57
C ILE A 123 -16.21 -5.79 15.40
N ARG A 124 -17.00 -6.53 14.62
CA ARG A 124 -17.73 -5.97 13.47
C ARG A 124 -18.71 -4.89 13.87
N GLU A 125 -19.50 -5.13 14.91
CA GLU A 125 -20.52 -4.21 15.42
C GLU A 125 -19.87 -2.94 15.98
N THR A 126 -18.78 -3.08 16.75
CA THR A 126 -18.04 -1.95 17.32
C THR A 126 -17.43 -1.07 16.23
N ILE A 127 -16.77 -1.67 15.23
CA ILE A 127 -16.21 -0.90 14.11
C ILE A 127 -17.32 -0.22 13.32
N LEU A 128 -18.40 -0.92 13.01
CA LEU A 128 -19.55 -0.34 12.31
C LEU A 128 -20.17 0.83 13.09
N LEU A 129 -20.31 0.71 14.39
CA LEU A 129 -20.85 1.77 15.25
C LEU A 129 -19.96 3.01 15.24
N ARG A 130 -18.64 2.84 15.38
CA ARG A 130 -17.68 3.94 15.52
C ARG A 130 -17.28 4.59 14.20
N THR A 131 -17.24 3.82 13.12
CA THR A 131 -16.67 4.29 11.83
C THR A 131 -17.64 4.23 10.66
N ARG A 132 -18.79 3.56 10.80
CA ARG A 132 -19.73 3.22 9.71
C ARG A 132 -19.11 2.32 8.63
N LEU A 133 -17.92 1.76 8.87
CA LEU A 133 -17.28 0.80 7.97
C LEU A 133 -17.64 -0.64 8.34
N ILE A 134 -17.81 -1.48 7.33
CA ILE A 134 -18.12 -2.91 7.50
C ILE A 134 -16.83 -3.71 7.32
N VAL A 135 -16.52 -4.59 8.28
CA VAL A 135 -15.35 -5.47 8.22
C VAL A 135 -15.75 -6.94 8.06
N GLY A 136 -14.88 -7.74 7.47
CA GLY A 136 -14.90 -9.20 7.55
C GLY A 136 -13.92 -9.65 8.64
N VAL A 137 -14.28 -10.73 9.38
CA VAL A 137 -13.41 -11.29 10.41
C VAL A 137 -13.17 -12.76 10.13
N GLY A 138 -11.91 -13.15 10.04
CA GLY A 138 -11.49 -14.54 9.90
C GLY A 138 -10.61 -14.97 11.05
N VAL A 139 -11.03 -15.99 11.83
CA VAL A 139 -10.30 -16.49 12.99
C VAL A 139 -9.68 -17.85 12.67
N ALA A 140 -8.38 -18.03 13.01
CA ALA A 140 -7.69 -19.29 12.84
C ALA A 140 -6.41 -19.40 13.69
N GLN A 141 -5.76 -20.56 13.65
CA GLN A 141 -4.51 -20.80 14.39
C GLN A 141 -3.30 -20.09 13.78
N THR A 142 -3.32 -19.82 12.46
CA THR A 142 -2.23 -19.20 11.71
C THR A 142 -2.72 -18.02 10.90
N LYS A 143 -1.82 -17.12 10.52
CA LYS A 143 -2.15 -15.95 9.67
C LYS A 143 -2.69 -16.36 8.30
N THR A 144 -2.10 -17.39 7.67
CA THR A 144 -2.56 -17.91 6.36
C THR A 144 -3.99 -18.47 6.45
N LEU A 145 -4.31 -19.21 7.49
CA LEU A 145 -5.66 -19.72 7.71
C LEU A 145 -6.63 -18.59 8.08
N ALA A 146 -6.21 -17.59 8.86
CA ALA A 146 -7.06 -16.43 9.17
C ALA A 146 -7.41 -15.63 7.91
N LYS A 147 -6.48 -15.49 6.95
CA LYS A 147 -6.77 -14.90 5.64
C LYS A 147 -7.76 -15.73 4.82
N LEU A 148 -7.63 -17.05 4.83
CA LEU A 148 -8.59 -17.95 4.17
C LEU A 148 -9.99 -17.87 4.81
N ALA A 149 -10.06 -17.80 6.15
CA ALA A 149 -11.28 -17.60 6.91
C ALA A 149 -11.95 -16.27 6.56
N ASN A 150 -11.18 -15.18 6.51
CA ASN A 150 -11.69 -13.85 6.14
C ASN A 150 -12.19 -13.82 4.69
N HIS A 151 -11.48 -14.49 3.77
CA HIS A 151 -11.95 -14.63 2.39
C HIS A 151 -13.34 -15.33 2.35
N ALA A 152 -13.54 -16.40 3.12
CA ALA A 152 -14.80 -17.08 3.23
C ALA A 152 -15.90 -16.19 3.87
N ALA A 153 -15.54 -15.44 4.93
CA ALA A 153 -16.45 -14.50 5.58
C ALA A 153 -16.99 -13.43 4.63
N LYS A 154 -16.14 -12.92 3.73
CA LYS A 154 -16.54 -11.95 2.70
C LYS A 154 -17.34 -12.59 1.56
N LYS A 155 -16.93 -13.78 1.10
CA LYS A 155 -17.59 -14.49 -0.01
C LYS A 155 -19.00 -14.93 0.33
N TRP A 156 -19.21 -15.39 1.55
CA TRP A 156 -20.52 -15.89 2.06
C TRP A 156 -21.04 -15.02 3.20
N GLN A 157 -20.95 -13.71 3.05
CA GLN A 157 -21.30 -12.76 4.12
C GLN A 157 -22.73 -12.93 4.64
N ARG A 158 -23.70 -13.30 3.77
CA ARG A 158 -25.08 -13.53 4.20
C ARG A 158 -25.22 -14.76 5.10
N GLN A 159 -24.47 -15.84 4.82
CA GLN A 159 -24.52 -17.09 5.57
C GLN A 159 -23.70 -17.05 6.85
N THR A 160 -22.57 -16.36 6.84
CA THR A 160 -21.60 -16.31 7.94
C THR A 160 -21.78 -15.11 8.86
N GLY A 161 -22.64 -14.18 8.51
CA GLY A 161 -22.71 -12.88 9.19
C GLY A 161 -21.41 -12.07 9.05
N GLY A 162 -20.49 -12.46 8.12
CA GLY A 162 -19.19 -11.82 7.89
C GLY A 162 -18.11 -12.23 8.90
N VAL A 163 -18.33 -13.33 9.65
CA VAL A 163 -17.36 -13.91 10.59
C VAL A 163 -17.19 -15.39 10.28
N VAL A 164 -15.95 -15.88 10.22
CA VAL A 164 -15.66 -17.32 10.05
C VAL A 164 -14.56 -17.71 11.01
N ASP A 165 -14.85 -18.70 11.85
CA ASP A 165 -13.91 -19.37 12.74
C ASP A 165 -13.49 -20.72 12.15
N LEU A 166 -12.19 -20.88 11.87
CA LEU A 166 -11.54 -22.10 11.36
C LEU A 166 -10.69 -22.81 12.42
N THR A 167 -10.95 -22.61 13.69
CA THR A 167 -10.24 -23.35 14.76
C THR A 167 -10.61 -24.83 14.81
N ASN A 168 -11.77 -25.21 14.29
CA ASN A 168 -12.17 -26.60 14.11
C ASN A 168 -11.54 -27.20 12.85
N LEU A 169 -10.76 -28.28 13.01
CA LEU A 169 -10.01 -28.93 11.93
C LEU A 169 -10.93 -29.47 10.81
N GLU A 170 -12.10 -29.99 11.14
CA GLU A 170 -13.03 -30.53 10.14
C GLU A 170 -13.58 -29.39 9.25
N LYS A 171 -14.04 -28.29 9.87
CA LYS A 171 -14.47 -27.08 9.15
C LYS A 171 -13.34 -26.53 8.27
N GLN A 172 -12.12 -26.46 8.82
CA GLN A 172 -10.92 -26.01 8.10
C GLN A 172 -10.68 -26.85 6.84
N ARG A 173 -10.64 -28.18 6.96
CA ARG A 173 -10.40 -29.07 5.84
C ARG A 173 -11.52 -29.02 4.78
N LYS A 174 -12.79 -28.95 5.21
CA LYS A 174 -13.94 -28.75 4.30
C LYS A 174 -13.80 -27.47 3.50
N LEU A 175 -13.43 -26.37 4.16
CA LEU A 175 -13.23 -25.08 3.48
C LEU A 175 -12.04 -25.14 2.49
N MET A 176 -10.92 -25.72 2.90
CA MET A 176 -9.74 -25.88 2.04
C MET A 176 -10.01 -26.74 0.80
N ALA A 177 -10.89 -27.72 0.88
CA ALA A 177 -11.29 -28.53 -0.27
C ALA A 177 -12.12 -27.73 -1.28
N TYR A 178 -12.86 -26.74 -0.83
CA TYR A 178 -13.74 -25.91 -1.67
C TYR A 178 -12.98 -24.82 -2.42
N PHE A 179 -11.92 -24.25 -1.83
CA PHE A 179 -11.19 -23.14 -2.44
C PHE A 179 -10.12 -23.62 -3.42
N PRO A 180 -10.03 -22.97 -4.61
CA PRO A 180 -8.93 -23.22 -5.54
C PRO A 180 -7.61 -22.67 -4.97
N VAL A 181 -6.51 -23.24 -5.41
CA VAL A 181 -5.16 -22.96 -4.87
C VAL A 181 -4.70 -21.51 -5.07
N ASN A 182 -5.22 -20.82 -6.09
CA ASN A 182 -4.91 -19.41 -6.33
C ASN A 182 -5.50 -18.44 -5.32
N GLU A 183 -6.42 -18.90 -4.45
CA GLU A 183 -6.97 -18.09 -3.35
C GLU A 183 -6.10 -18.13 -2.07
N VAL A 184 -5.04 -18.93 -2.08
CA VAL A 184 -4.09 -18.97 -0.95
C VAL A 184 -3.22 -17.72 -0.94
N TRP A 185 -3.13 -17.09 0.22
CA TRP A 185 -2.23 -15.96 0.43
C TRP A 185 -0.78 -16.32 0.07
N GLY A 186 -0.17 -15.51 -0.79
CA GLY A 186 1.18 -15.76 -1.32
C GLY A 186 1.25 -16.66 -2.56
N VAL A 187 0.14 -17.26 -2.99
CA VAL A 187 0.06 -18.04 -4.23
C VAL A 187 -0.40 -17.17 -5.40
N GLY A 188 0.54 -16.48 -6.03
CA GLY A 188 0.25 -15.66 -7.21
C GLY A 188 0.08 -16.48 -8.49
N ARG A 189 -0.34 -15.81 -9.57
CA ARG A 189 -0.65 -16.45 -10.89
C ARG A 189 0.42 -17.43 -11.41
N ARG A 190 1.72 -17.12 -11.23
CA ARG A 190 2.81 -18.00 -11.68
C ARG A 190 2.90 -19.28 -10.87
N ILE A 191 2.74 -19.17 -9.54
CA ILE A 191 2.80 -20.31 -8.63
C ILE A 191 1.56 -21.18 -8.83
N SER A 192 0.35 -20.58 -8.92
CA SER A 192 -0.87 -21.35 -9.10
C SER A 192 -0.85 -22.15 -10.41
N LYS A 193 -0.45 -21.56 -11.53
CA LYS A 193 -0.30 -22.29 -12.82
C LYS A 193 0.66 -23.46 -12.71
N LYS A 194 1.76 -23.30 -11.98
CA LYS A 194 2.74 -24.37 -11.79
C LYS A 194 2.18 -25.49 -10.89
N LEU A 195 1.45 -25.13 -9.81
CA LEU A 195 0.77 -26.10 -8.94
C LEU A 195 -0.32 -26.87 -9.69
N GLU A 196 -1.16 -26.18 -10.45
CA GLU A 196 -2.22 -26.76 -11.26
C GLU A 196 -1.68 -27.76 -12.31
N ALA A 197 -0.55 -27.42 -12.95
CA ALA A 197 0.15 -28.33 -13.88
C ALA A 197 0.68 -29.60 -13.20
N MET A 198 0.92 -29.54 -11.88
CA MET A 198 1.32 -30.68 -11.04
C MET A 198 0.13 -31.43 -10.41
N GLY A 199 -1.12 -31.06 -10.79
CA GLY A 199 -2.34 -31.69 -10.27
C GLY A 199 -2.84 -31.09 -8.95
N ILE A 200 -2.17 -30.07 -8.39
CA ILE A 200 -2.55 -29.41 -7.13
C ILE A 200 -3.49 -28.24 -7.45
N LYS A 201 -4.79 -28.46 -7.33
CA LYS A 201 -5.82 -27.50 -7.76
C LYS A 201 -6.54 -26.81 -6.60
N THR A 202 -6.61 -27.46 -5.42
CA THR A 202 -7.31 -26.93 -4.25
C THR A 202 -6.33 -26.60 -3.13
N VAL A 203 -6.80 -25.76 -2.19
CA VAL A 203 -6.04 -25.42 -0.98
C VAL A 203 -5.74 -26.68 -0.15
N LEU A 204 -6.71 -27.63 -0.07
CA LEU A 204 -6.51 -28.87 0.65
C LEU A 204 -5.41 -29.74 0.01
N GLN A 205 -5.42 -29.88 -1.30
CA GLN A 205 -4.38 -30.62 -2.02
C GLN A 205 -2.99 -30.01 -1.78
N LEU A 206 -2.90 -28.68 -1.75
CA LEU A 206 -1.66 -27.97 -1.40
C LEU A 206 -1.22 -28.28 0.05
N ALA A 207 -2.15 -28.21 0.99
CA ALA A 207 -1.88 -28.51 2.41
C ALA A 207 -1.42 -29.94 2.63
N ASP A 208 -1.97 -30.90 1.89
CA ASP A 208 -1.64 -32.34 1.99
C ASP A 208 -0.38 -32.74 1.19
N THR A 209 0.16 -31.83 0.34
CA THR A 209 1.37 -32.11 -0.47
C THR A 209 2.62 -32.22 0.41
N ASP A 210 3.49 -33.18 0.11
CA ASP A 210 4.75 -33.39 0.84
C ASP A 210 5.60 -32.12 0.87
N ILE A 211 6.08 -31.75 2.07
CA ILE A 211 6.83 -30.51 2.31
C ILE A 211 8.17 -30.52 1.55
N ARG A 212 8.84 -31.69 1.45
CA ARG A 212 10.13 -31.81 0.76
C ARG A 212 9.92 -31.59 -0.75
N PHE A 213 8.79 -32.08 -1.28
CA PHE A 213 8.38 -31.83 -2.67
C PHE A 213 8.18 -30.32 -2.90
N ILE A 214 7.44 -29.64 -2.03
CA ILE A 214 7.23 -28.18 -2.13
C ILE A 214 8.56 -27.43 -2.08
N ARG A 215 9.45 -27.76 -1.13
CA ARG A 215 10.76 -27.12 -0.99
C ARG A 215 11.64 -27.30 -2.21
N LYS A 216 11.63 -28.51 -2.80
CA LYS A 216 12.43 -28.85 -4.00
C LYS A 216 11.95 -28.12 -5.24
N HIS A 217 10.64 -28.00 -5.46
CA HIS A 217 10.07 -27.47 -6.69
C HIS A 217 9.74 -25.97 -6.64
N PHE A 218 9.67 -25.38 -5.46
CA PHE A 218 9.34 -23.97 -5.23
C PHE A 218 10.40 -23.29 -4.37
N ASN A 219 10.02 -22.87 -3.15
CA ASN A 219 10.91 -22.17 -2.24
C ASN A 219 10.44 -22.30 -0.77
N VAL A 220 11.25 -21.75 0.16
CA VAL A 220 10.95 -21.75 1.60
C VAL A 220 9.67 -20.97 1.93
N VAL A 221 9.32 -19.96 1.17
CA VAL A 221 8.12 -19.15 1.42
C VAL A 221 6.87 -19.99 1.23
N LEU A 222 6.77 -20.72 0.11
CA LEU A 222 5.64 -21.61 -0.14
C LEU A 222 5.61 -22.80 0.84
N GLU A 223 6.79 -23.32 1.26
CA GLU A 223 6.89 -24.33 2.31
C GLU A 223 6.25 -23.81 3.60
N ARG A 224 6.59 -22.59 4.06
CA ARG A 224 5.98 -21.98 5.24
C ARG A 224 4.47 -21.82 5.08
N THR A 225 4.00 -21.40 3.90
CA THR A 225 2.57 -21.32 3.59
C THR A 225 1.88 -22.67 3.77
N VAL A 226 2.48 -23.78 3.29
CA VAL A 226 1.91 -25.14 3.47
C VAL A 226 1.88 -25.54 4.95
N ARG A 227 2.91 -25.24 5.72
CA ARG A 227 2.92 -25.48 7.18
C ARG A 227 1.83 -24.68 7.88
N GLU A 228 1.65 -23.42 7.53
CA GLU A 228 0.58 -22.56 8.07
C GLU A 228 -0.82 -23.11 7.72
N LEU A 229 -1.05 -23.63 6.52
CA LEU A 229 -2.30 -24.30 6.14
C LEU A 229 -2.57 -25.57 6.95
N ARG A 230 -1.54 -26.19 7.52
CA ARG A 230 -1.66 -27.35 8.44
C ARG A 230 -1.90 -26.94 9.90
N GLY A 231 -1.89 -25.64 10.20
CA GLY A 231 -2.01 -25.12 11.55
C GLY A 231 -0.68 -24.95 12.29
N GLU A 232 0.47 -25.13 11.62
CA GLU A 232 1.80 -24.88 12.18
C GLU A 232 2.16 -23.40 12.04
N PRO A 233 2.21 -22.58 13.11
CA PRO A 233 2.50 -21.16 13.00
C PRO A 233 3.94 -20.90 12.60
N CYS A 234 4.15 -20.35 11.41
CA CYS A 234 5.45 -19.95 10.88
C CYS A 234 5.64 -18.44 10.87
N LEU A 235 4.56 -17.67 10.98
CA LEU A 235 4.52 -16.21 10.97
C LEU A 235 4.01 -15.74 12.34
N GLY A 236 4.88 -15.08 13.09
CA GLY A 236 4.52 -14.41 14.34
C GLY A 236 3.80 -13.08 14.11
N LEU A 237 3.37 -12.42 15.18
CA LEU A 237 2.91 -11.04 15.14
C LEU A 237 4.13 -10.11 15.04
N GLU A 238 4.13 -9.20 14.07
CA GLU A 238 5.14 -8.16 13.94
C GLU A 238 4.67 -6.93 14.72
N GLU A 239 5.15 -6.78 15.96
CA GLU A 239 4.79 -5.64 16.82
C GLU A 239 5.46 -4.33 16.39
N PHE A 240 6.61 -4.45 15.73
CA PHE A 240 7.37 -3.30 15.21
C PHE A 240 7.67 -3.49 13.73
N ALA A 241 7.44 -2.45 12.96
CA ALA A 241 7.83 -2.46 11.55
C ALA A 241 9.36 -2.64 11.44
N PRO A 242 9.85 -3.56 10.59
CA PRO A 242 11.29 -3.71 10.37
C PRO A 242 11.89 -2.42 9.80
N THR A 243 13.13 -2.14 10.20
CA THR A 243 13.89 -0.99 9.68
C THR A 243 13.95 -1.04 8.16
N LYS A 244 13.57 0.06 7.52
CA LYS A 244 13.59 0.14 6.05
C LYS A 244 14.99 -0.05 5.50
N GLN A 245 15.11 -0.87 4.46
CA GLN A 245 16.37 -1.11 3.75
C GLN A 245 16.49 -0.25 2.49
N GLU A 246 15.35 0.24 1.99
CA GLU A 246 15.27 1.09 0.80
C GLU A 246 14.13 2.11 0.95
N ILE A 247 14.33 3.31 0.40
CA ILE A 247 13.29 4.33 0.27
C ILE A 247 13.15 4.70 -1.20
N VAL A 248 11.95 4.47 -1.75
CA VAL A 248 11.63 4.84 -3.13
C VAL A 248 10.59 5.96 -3.13
N CYS A 249 10.90 7.06 -3.83
CA CYS A 249 9.95 8.12 -4.13
C CYS A 249 9.79 8.22 -5.65
N SER A 250 8.62 7.81 -6.17
CA SER A 250 8.35 7.85 -7.61
C SER A 250 6.89 8.22 -7.89
N ARG A 251 6.64 8.84 -9.04
CA ARG A 251 5.30 9.15 -9.52
C ARG A 251 5.20 8.95 -11.02
N SER A 252 4.02 8.53 -11.46
CA SER A 252 3.63 8.72 -12.86
C SER A 252 3.15 10.15 -13.03
N PHE A 253 3.53 10.79 -14.12
CA PHE A 253 3.15 12.16 -14.44
C PHE A 253 1.69 12.23 -14.91
N GLY A 254 1.01 13.35 -14.62
CA GLY A 254 -0.33 13.64 -15.14
C GLY A 254 -0.32 13.83 -16.66
N ASP A 255 0.65 14.62 -17.13
CA ASP A 255 0.99 14.77 -18.54
C ASP A 255 2.38 14.23 -18.81
N ARG A 256 2.65 13.84 -20.06
CA ARG A 256 3.97 13.36 -20.47
C ARG A 256 5.00 14.47 -20.32
N VAL A 257 6.12 14.17 -19.68
CA VAL A 257 7.25 15.09 -19.58
C VAL A 257 8.18 14.93 -20.79
N THR A 258 8.42 16.02 -21.49
CA THR A 258 9.29 16.10 -22.67
C THR A 258 10.50 16.99 -22.47
N GLU A 259 10.40 17.91 -21.49
CA GLU A 259 11.43 18.91 -21.22
C GLU A 259 12.32 18.48 -20.05
N TYR A 260 13.64 18.61 -20.24
CA TYR A 260 14.64 18.28 -19.20
C TYR A 260 14.40 19.03 -17.89
N GLU A 261 14.07 20.33 -17.96
CA GLU A 261 13.87 21.14 -16.77
C GLU A 261 12.67 20.66 -15.93
N GLN A 262 11.57 20.23 -16.56
CA GLN A 262 10.44 19.64 -15.85
C GLN A 262 10.82 18.33 -15.15
N MET A 263 11.63 17.49 -15.83
CA MET A 263 12.14 16.25 -15.25
C MET A 263 13.06 16.52 -14.06
N ARG A 264 13.93 17.51 -14.20
CA ARG A 264 14.85 17.96 -13.14
C ARG A 264 14.09 18.41 -11.90
N GLN A 265 13.04 19.24 -12.05
CA GLN A 265 12.18 19.69 -10.97
C GLN A 265 11.47 18.52 -10.27
N ALA A 266 10.95 17.56 -11.05
CA ALA A 266 10.29 16.37 -10.53
C ALA A 266 11.26 15.51 -9.69
N ILE A 267 12.46 15.25 -10.20
CA ILE A 267 13.48 14.47 -9.48
C ILE A 267 13.97 15.22 -8.22
N CYS A 268 14.15 16.55 -8.28
CA CYS A 268 14.45 17.36 -7.08
C CYS A 268 13.36 17.21 -6.01
N SER A 269 12.09 17.24 -6.39
CA SER A 269 10.96 17.08 -5.46
C SER A 269 10.92 15.67 -4.85
N TYR A 270 11.19 14.65 -5.67
CA TYR A 270 11.25 13.26 -5.16
C TYR A 270 12.47 13.04 -4.26
N ALA A 271 13.59 13.66 -4.56
CA ALA A 271 14.80 13.61 -3.74
C ALA A 271 14.59 14.29 -2.38
N ALA A 272 13.96 15.47 -2.36
CA ALA A 272 13.61 16.16 -1.13
C ALA A 272 12.69 15.31 -0.25
N ARG A 273 11.65 14.70 -0.85
CA ARG A 273 10.74 13.81 -0.12
C ARG A 273 11.39 12.52 0.36
N ALA A 274 12.33 11.97 -0.41
CA ALA A 274 13.08 10.78 -0.01
C ALA A 274 14.01 11.09 1.17
N GLY A 275 14.69 12.26 1.15
CA GLY A 275 15.53 12.73 2.25
C GLY A 275 14.76 12.96 3.54
N GLU A 276 13.57 13.59 3.47
CA GLU A 276 12.67 13.74 4.62
C GLU A 276 12.29 12.38 5.23
N LYS A 277 11.92 11.40 4.39
CA LYS A 277 11.61 10.04 4.88
C LYS A 277 12.82 9.35 5.50
N LEU A 278 14.01 9.52 4.90
CA LEU A 278 15.25 8.93 5.41
C LEU A 278 15.58 9.46 6.81
N ARG A 279 15.44 10.77 7.03
CA ARG A 279 15.62 11.38 8.35
C ARG A 279 14.59 10.92 9.35
N GLY A 280 13.32 10.75 8.94
CA GLY A 280 12.27 10.16 9.78
C GLY A 280 12.54 8.71 10.21
N GLU A 281 13.37 7.97 9.47
CA GLU A 281 13.86 6.64 9.86
C GLU A 281 15.18 6.71 10.66
N HIS A 282 15.70 7.92 10.95
CA HIS A 282 16.99 8.15 11.62
C HIS A 282 18.19 7.47 10.92
N GLN A 283 18.17 7.46 9.57
CA GLN A 283 19.17 6.77 8.75
C GLN A 283 19.89 7.73 7.79
N PHE A 284 21.06 7.27 7.33
CA PHE A 284 21.87 7.87 6.28
C PHE A 284 21.92 6.93 5.08
N CYS A 285 21.96 7.45 3.86
CA CYS A 285 22.11 6.64 2.66
C CYS A 285 23.45 6.90 1.98
N ARG A 286 23.99 5.86 1.33
CA ARG A 286 25.16 5.94 0.48
C ARG A 286 24.87 5.63 -0.99
N TYR A 287 23.84 4.86 -1.27
CA TYR A 287 23.41 4.53 -2.61
C TYR A 287 22.22 5.39 -3.02
N ILE A 288 22.35 6.07 -4.16
CA ILE A 288 21.31 6.93 -4.74
C ILE A 288 21.15 6.54 -6.19
N SER A 289 19.92 6.23 -6.61
CA SER A 289 19.63 5.98 -8.01
C SER A 289 18.39 6.72 -8.50
N VAL A 290 18.40 7.12 -9.74
CA VAL A 290 17.30 7.79 -10.44
C VAL A 290 16.89 6.94 -11.63
N PHE A 291 15.60 6.78 -11.84
CA PHE A 291 15.06 6.13 -13.02
C PHE A 291 14.00 6.98 -13.70
N ILE A 292 13.97 6.90 -15.02
CA ILE A 292 12.98 7.53 -15.89
C ILE A 292 12.48 6.52 -16.90
N LYS A 293 11.19 6.58 -17.27
CA LYS A 293 10.62 5.69 -18.27
C LYS A 293 9.43 6.27 -19.01
N THR A 294 9.28 5.90 -20.26
CA THR A 294 8.10 6.13 -21.09
C THR A 294 7.00 5.11 -20.75
N SER A 295 5.84 5.19 -21.38
CA SER A 295 4.76 4.23 -21.17
C SER A 295 5.02 2.93 -21.94
N PRO A 296 4.99 1.76 -21.32
CA PRO A 296 5.07 0.49 -22.04
C PRO A 296 3.78 0.16 -22.80
N PHE A 297 2.71 0.96 -22.61
CA PHE A 297 1.39 0.74 -23.23
C PHE A 297 1.09 1.71 -24.38
N ALA A 298 1.98 2.63 -24.68
CA ALA A 298 1.83 3.57 -25.78
C ALA A 298 2.26 2.88 -27.09
N LEU A 299 1.30 2.51 -27.93
CA LEU A 299 1.54 1.70 -29.14
C LEU A 299 2.34 2.46 -30.22
N ASN A 300 2.25 3.79 -30.24
CA ASN A 300 2.85 4.66 -31.26
C ASN A 300 4.02 5.51 -30.72
N GLU A 301 4.56 5.18 -29.55
CA GLU A 301 5.67 5.88 -28.94
C GLU A 301 6.84 4.91 -28.68
N PRO A 302 8.08 5.27 -28.95
CA PRO A 302 9.22 4.41 -28.66
C PRO A 302 9.34 4.22 -27.14
N TYR A 303 9.53 2.97 -26.72
CA TYR A 303 9.81 2.67 -25.34
C TYR A 303 11.24 3.03 -24.98
N TYR A 304 11.40 3.78 -23.90
CA TYR A 304 12.66 4.06 -23.25
C TYR A 304 12.51 3.96 -21.73
N GLY A 305 13.38 3.21 -21.09
CA GLY A 305 13.47 3.13 -19.64
C GLY A 305 14.92 2.92 -19.26
N ASN A 306 15.43 3.78 -18.37
CA ASN A 306 16.79 3.71 -17.91
C ASN A 306 16.90 4.10 -16.44
N GLN A 307 18.01 3.66 -15.80
CA GLN A 307 18.34 3.94 -14.40
C GLN A 307 19.82 4.31 -14.32
N GLY A 308 20.10 5.43 -13.67
CA GLY A 308 21.45 5.85 -13.30
C GLY A 308 21.61 5.73 -11.78
N ALA A 309 22.81 5.37 -11.34
CA ALA A 309 23.11 5.26 -9.93
C ALA A 309 24.47 5.84 -9.58
N VAL A 310 24.62 6.24 -8.34
CA VAL A 310 25.87 6.70 -7.73
C VAL A 310 25.97 6.17 -6.30
N LYS A 311 27.17 5.76 -5.91
CA LYS A 311 27.50 5.42 -4.54
C LYS A 311 28.41 6.51 -3.98
N LEU A 312 27.94 7.17 -2.92
CA LEU A 312 28.70 8.23 -2.25
C LEU A 312 29.83 7.60 -1.42
N MET A 313 30.93 8.32 -1.25
CA MET A 313 32.00 7.88 -0.35
C MET A 313 31.54 7.97 1.11
N THR A 314 30.94 9.08 1.50
CA THR A 314 30.39 9.30 2.83
C THR A 314 28.85 9.22 2.79
N PRO A 315 28.19 8.44 3.68
CA PRO A 315 26.74 8.42 3.80
C PRO A 315 26.18 9.80 4.17
N THR A 316 25.03 10.16 3.60
CA THR A 316 24.38 11.46 3.85
C THR A 316 22.90 11.30 4.16
N GLN A 317 22.34 12.27 4.89
CA GLN A 317 20.89 12.53 5.03
C GLN A 317 20.53 13.96 4.60
N ASP A 318 21.54 14.73 4.12
CA ASP A 318 21.36 16.10 3.64
C ASP A 318 20.65 16.08 2.29
N THR A 319 19.50 16.72 2.22
CA THR A 319 18.70 16.79 1.00
C THR A 319 19.47 17.44 -0.17
N ARG A 320 20.39 18.38 0.10
CA ARG A 320 21.21 19.05 -0.93
C ARG A 320 22.15 18.05 -1.61
N ASP A 321 22.78 17.18 -0.83
CA ASP A 321 23.69 16.16 -1.34
C ASP A 321 22.93 15.08 -2.13
N ILE A 322 21.75 14.69 -1.62
CA ILE A 322 20.85 13.74 -2.30
C ILE A 322 20.40 14.32 -3.65
N ILE A 323 19.97 15.59 -3.70
CA ILE A 323 19.59 16.28 -4.94
C ILE A 323 20.77 16.35 -5.91
N ALA A 324 21.96 16.78 -5.45
CA ALA A 324 23.14 16.87 -6.30
C ALA A 324 23.54 15.53 -6.92
N ALA A 325 23.49 14.45 -6.11
CA ALA A 325 23.73 13.10 -6.59
C ALA A 325 22.65 12.63 -7.59
N ALA A 326 21.38 12.93 -7.31
CA ALA A 326 20.27 12.59 -8.20
C ALA A 326 20.38 13.30 -9.56
N MET A 327 20.83 14.57 -9.59
CA MET A 327 21.06 15.29 -10.85
C MET A 327 22.15 14.62 -11.68
N ARG A 328 23.29 14.26 -11.09
CA ARG A 328 24.34 13.52 -11.80
C ARG A 328 23.84 12.18 -12.37
N CYS A 329 22.88 11.51 -11.70
CA CYS A 329 22.27 10.31 -12.22
C CYS A 329 21.33 10.61 -13.39
N LEU A 330 20.53 11.68 -13.28
CA LEU A 330 19.58 12.10 -14.32
C LEU A 330 20.31 12.48 -15.61
N ASP A 331 21.39 13.25 -15.53
CA ASP A 331 22.20 13.69 -16.67
C ASP A 331 22.72 12.52 -17.52
N LYS A 332 23.05 11.40 -16.87
CA LYS A 332 23.52 10.18 -17.54
C LYS A 332 22.45 9.41 -18.30
N ILE A 333 21.19 9.57 -17.91
CA ILE A 333 20.10 8.74 -18.44
C ILE A 333 19.07 9.52 -19.24
N TRP A 334 19.10 10.86 -19.17
CA TRP A 334 18.18 11.69 -19.96
C TRP A 334 18.45 11.54 -21.46
N LYS A 335 17.39 11.50 -22.24
CA LYS A 335 17.42 11.57 -23.70
C LYS A 335 16.28 12.46 -24.19
N ASP A 336 16.60 13.42 -25.04
CA ASP A 336 15.61 14.25 -25.71
C ASP A 336 14.74 13.44 -26.69
N GLY A 337 13.58 13.96 -27.00
CA GLY A 337 12.67 13.37 -27.98
C GLY A 337 11.78 12.24 -27.43
N TYR A 338 11.90 11.87 -26.17
CA TYR A 338 11.04 10.90 -25.50
C TYR A 338 9.94 11.56 -24.68
N ARG A 339 8.79 10.89 -24.58
CA ARG A 339 7.64 11.34 -23.79
C ARG A 339 7.56 10.52 -22.50
N TYR A 340 8.19 11.01 -21.45
CA TYR A 340 8.32 10.28 -20.18
C TYR A 340 7.01 10.23 -19.42
N GLN A 341 6.66 9.03 -18.93
CA GLN A 341 5.46 8.75 -18.14
C GLN A 341 5.71 8.70 -16.65
N LYS A 342 6.90 8.23 -16.24
CA LYS A 342 7.22 8.00 -14.82
C LYS A 342 8.68 8.29 -14.55
N ALA A 343 8.92 8.89 -13.37
CA ALA A 343 10.25 9.05 -12.83
C ALA A 343 10.27 8.73 -11.33
N GLY A 344 11.46 8.51 -10.79
CA GLY A 344 11.65 8.30 -9.37
C GLY A 344 13.10 8.25 -8.94
N ILE A 345 13.28 8.34 -7.64
CA ILE A 345 14.53 8.15 -6.93
C ILE A 345 14.43 6.99 -5.96
N MET A 346 15.52 6.27 -5.77
CA MET A 346 15.68 5.23 -4.76
C MET A 346 16.92 5.54 -3.94
N LEU A 347 16.77 5.50 -2.62
CA LEU A 347 17.84 5.56 -1.63
C LEU A 347 18.06 4.17 -1.04
N GLY A 348 19.29 3.76 -0.86
CA GLY A 348 19.66 2.46 -0.31
C GLY A 348 21.05 2.50 0.35
N ASP A 349 21.54 1.35 0.76
CA ASP A 349 22.80 1.20 1.50
C ASP A 349 22.78 2.12 2.75
N PHE A 350 21.86 1.77 3.68
CA PHE A 350 21.55 2.60 4.83
C PHE A 350 22.48 2.34 6.02
N PHE A 351 22.75 3.41 6.76
CA PHE A 351 23.58 3.43 7.95
C PHE A 351 22.85 4.13 9.09
N SER A 352 22.98 3.58 10.30
CA SER A 352 22.49 4.24 11.51
C SER A 352 23.38 5.43 11.87
N GLN A 353 22.84 6.36 12.64
CA GLN A 353 23.59 7.51 13.15
C GLN A 353 24.82 7.05 13.96
N GLY A 354 25.97 7.67 13.69
CA GLY A 354 27.23 7.35 14.40
C GLY A 354 28.06 6.19 13.82
N VAL A 355 27.54 5.46 12.82
CA VAL A 355 28.25 4.31 12.20
C VAL A 355 29.01 4.70 10.92
N ALA A 356 28.76 5.90 10.37
CA ALA A 356 29.41 6.35 9.16
C ALA A 356 30.88 6.71 9.41
N GLN A 357 31.79 5.93 8.85
CA GLN A 357 33.20 6.27 8.83
C GLN A 357 33.44 7.39 7.82
N LEU A 358 33.95 8.54 8.28
CA LEU A 358 34.36 9.64 7.42
C LEU A 358 35.63 9.26 6.66
N ASN A 359 35.67 9.64 5.38
CA ASN A 359 36.84 9.46 4.56
C ASN A 359 37.63 10.78 4.47
N LEU A 360 38.91 10.76 4.81
CA LEU A 360 39.81 11.93 4.78
C LEU A 360 39.97 12.53 3.37
N PHE A 361 39.70 11.76 2.33
CA PHE A 361 39.84 12.16 0.91
C PHE A 361 38.47 12.44 0.25
N ASP A 362 37.41 12.59 1.05
CA ASP A 362 36.11 12.92 0.49
C ASP A 362 35.91 14.44 0.41
N ASP A 363 35.92 14.97 -0.78
CA ASP A 363 35.63 16.38 -1.06
C ASP A 363 34.21 16.79 -0.68
N ASN A 364 33.31 15.81 -0.42
CA ASN A 364 31.96 16.01 0.05
C ASN A 364 31.78 15.68 1.55
N ALA A 365 32.76 16.06 2.37
CA ALA A 365 32.65 15.95 3.83
C ALA A 365 31.30 16.54 4.31
N PRO A 366 30.70 16.02 5.40
CA PRO A 366 29.45 16.55 5.92
C PRO A 366 29.53 18.05 6.13
N ARG A 367 28.61 18.79 5.53
CA ARG A 367 28.59 20.26 5.65
C ARG A 367 28.36 20.64 7.10
N GLN A 368 29.10 21.65 7.56
CA GLN A 368 28.90 22.19 8.90
C GLN A 368 27.44 22.58 9.12
N ASN A 369 26.86 22.24 10.26
CA ASN A 369 25.46 22.48 10.63
C ASN A 369 24.40 21.84 9.72
N SER A 370 24.77 20.82 8.90
CA SER A 370 23.85 20.15 8.01
C SER A 370 22.64 19.54 8.75
N ALA A 371 22.89 18.86 9.87
CA ALA A 371 21.83 18.23 10.66
C ALA A 371 20.83 19.27 11.18
N ALA A 372 21.33 20.39 11.77
CA ALA A 372 20.47 21.46 12.29
C ALA A 372 19.62 22.12 11.19
N LEU A 373 20.21 22.35 10.01
CA LEU A 373 19.46 22.91 8.87
C LEU A 373 18.34 21.97 8.41
N MET A 374 18.61 20.67 8.32
CA MET A 374 17.61 19.68 7.89
C MET A 374 16.49 19.54 8.93
N GLU A 375 16.80 19.62 10.20
CA GLU A 375 15.81 19.61 11.29
C GLU A 375 14.90 20.85 11.22
N VAL A 376 15.44 22.04 11.01
CA VAL A 376 14.65 23.27 10.82
C VAL A 376 13.74 23.16 9.59
N LEU A 377 14.27 22.65 8.48
CA LEU A 377 13.50 22.42 7.25
C LEU A 377 12.30 21.50 7.50
N ASP A 378 12.54 20.36 8.15
CA ASP A 378 11.51 19.37 8.44
C ASP A 378 10.49 19.90 9.45
N HIS A 379 10.94 20.60 10.50
CA HIS A 379 10.08 21.24 11.49
C HIS A 379 9.13 22.27 10.87
N LEU A 380 9.66 23.17 10.02
CA LEU A 380 8.84 24.19 9.37
C LEU A 380 7.81 23.58 8.41
N ASN A 381 8.17 22.53 7.66
CA ASN A 381 7.26 21.85 6.78
C ASN A 381 6.21 21.00 7.52
N HIS A 382 6.54 20.50 8.72
CA HIS A 382 5.56 19.83 9.59
C HIS A 382 4.57 20.83 10.18
N LYS A 383 5.06 21.97 10.69
CA LYS A 383 4.25 23.00 11.37
C LYS A 383 3.32 23.76 10.42
N ASN A 384 3.85 24.19 9.25
CA ASN A 384 3.16 25.10 8.34
C ASN A 384 2.56 24.39 7.11
N GLY A 385 2.69 23.06 7.03
CA GLY A 385 2.24 22.26 5.89
C GLY A 385 3.38 21.91 4.92
N LYS A 386 3.23 20.79 4.24
CA LYS A 386 4.24 20.26 3.30
C LYS A 386 4.54 21.26 2.18
N GLY A 387 5.82 21.60 2.00
CA GLY A 387 6.27 22.52 0.96
C GLY A 387 6.19 23.99 1.35
N ALA A 388 5.98 24.33 2.62
CA ALA A 388 6.12 25.70 3.13
C ALA A 388 7.55 26.24 2.90
N LEU A 389 8.55 25.38 3.09
CA LEU A 389 9.94 25.65 2.74
C LEU A 389 10.44 24.54 1.80
N TYR A 390 11.02 24.92 0.66
CA TYR A 390 11.47 23.99 -0.38
C TYR A 390 12.73 24.45 -1.09
N PHE A 391 13.41 23.54 -1.76
CA PHE A 391 14.61 23.85 -2.56
C PHE A 391 14.20 24.44 -3.91
N ALA A 392 14.86 25.53 -4.33
CA ALA A 392 14.54 26.22 -5.59
C ALA A 392 14.51 25.29 -6.81
N GLY A 393 15.35 24.25 -6.83
CA GLY A 393 15.36 23.23 -7.88
C GLY A 393 14.07 22.42 -8.04
N GLN A 394 13.13 22.50 -7.10
CA GLN A 394 11.81 21.85 -7.20
C GLN A 394 10.84 22.62 -8.11
N GLY A 395 11.14 23.88 -8.44
CA GLY A 395 10.28 24.74 -9.23
C GLY A 395 9.03 25.22 -8.49
N ILE A 396 8.45 26.30 -8.97
CA ILE A 396 7.23 26.91 -8.41
C ILE A 396 5.99 26.33 -9.10
N GLN A 397 5.99 26.26 -10.43
CA GLN A 397 4.90 25.72 -11.24
C GLN A 397 5.21 24.28 -11.64
N GLN A 398 4.58 23.35 -10.99
CA GLN A 398 4.81 21.92 -11.20
C GLN A 398 3.76 21.32 -12.15
N GLN A 399 3.89 21.59 -13.45
CA GLN A 399 2.96 21.10 -14.50
C GLN A 399 2.94 19.56 -14.59
N TRP A 400 3.97 18.90 -14.11
CA TRP A 400 4.10 17.44 -14.07
C TRP A 400 3.32 16.78 -12.92
N GLN A 401 2.64 17.56 -12.07
CA GLN A 401 1.91 17.03 -10.92
C GLN A 401 0.86 15.99 -11.30
N MET A 402 0.54 15.18 -10.32
CA MET A 402 -0.47 14.14 -10.43
C MET A 402 -1.88 14.75 -10.54
N LYS A 403 -2.65 14.30 -11.52
CA LYS A 403 -4.07 14.67 -11.70
C LYS A 403 -4.94 13.95 -10.68
N ARG A 404 -5.90 14.69 -10.11
CA ARG A 404 -6.96 14.21 -9.20
C ARG A 404 -8.22 15.02 -9.43
N ASP A 405 -8.85 14.79 -10.57
CA ASP A 405 -9.94 15.65 -11.03
C ASP A 405 -11.28 15.35 -10.33
N MET A 406 -11.37 14.20 -9.66
CA MET A 406 -12.57 13.72 -8.95
C MET A 406 -12.31 13.51 -7.46
N LEU A 407 -11.47 14.37 -6.85
CA LEU A 407 -11.14 14.27 -5.44
C LEU A 407 -12.34 14.68 -4.57
N SER A 408 -12.71 13.82 -3.61
CA SER A 408 -13.70 14.12 -2.59
C SER A 408 -13.16 15.13 -1.55
N PRO A 409 -14.05 15.83 -0.80
CA PRO A 409 -13.63 16.63 0.33
C PRO A 409 -12.88 15.80 1.40
N ARG A 410 -12.00 16.45 2.15
CA ARG A 410 -11.27 15.84 3.27
C ARG A 410 -12.09 15.97 4.56
N TYR A 411 -13.23 15.31 4.59
CA TYR A 411 -14.26 15.44 5.62
C TYR A 411 -13.75 15.37 7.06
N THR A 412 -12.68 14.65 7.33
CA THR A 412 -12.19 14.38 8.69
C THR A 412 -10.87 15.08 9.02
N THR A 413 -10.18 15.62 8.01
CA THR A 413 -8.82 16.16 8.18
C THR A 413 -8.68 17.63 7.79
N ARG A 414 -9.76 18.28 7.30
CA ARG A 414 -9.74 19.68 6.90
C ARG A 414 -11.06 20.36 7.23
N TRP A 415 -11.03 21.36 8.12
CA TRP A 415 -12.20 22.10 8.59
C TRP A 415 -13.00 22.79 7.45
N SER A 416 -12.31 23.36 6.46
CA SER A 416 -12.97 24.01 5.32
C SER A 416 -13.75 23.07 4.40
N ASP A 417 -13.53 21.76 4.52
CA ASP A 417 -14.16 20.74 3.68
C ASP A 417 -15.34 20.07 4.40
N LEU A 418 -15.71 20.54 5.60
CA LEU A 418 -16.90 20.06 6.31
C LEU A 418 -18.18 20.41 5.55
N LEU A 419 -19.13 19.50 5.60
CA LEU A 419 -20.45 19.72 5.01
C LEU A 419 -21.17 20.90 5.70
N VAL A 420 -21.62 21.88 4.93
CA VAL A 420 -22.37 23.02 5.43
C VAL A 420 -23.86 22.69 5.33
N VAL A 421 -24.53 22.61 6.47
CA VAL A 421 -25.98 22.46 6.54
C VAL A 421 -26.60 23.84 6.56
N LYS A 422 -27.45 24.15 5.58
CA LYS A 422 -28.28 25.37 5.60
C LYS A 422 -29.56 25.03 6.37
N VAL A 423 -29.72 25.66 7.51
CA VAL A 423 -31.03 25.67 8.21
C VAL A 423 -31.96 26.58 7.41
N LYS A 424 -33.07 26.00 6.94
CA LYS A 424 -34.15 26.79 6.28
C LYS A 424 -35.01 27.47 7.33
#